data_e5310bef60632aba020a6cda0f07d765
#
_entry.id   e5310bef60632aba020a6cda0f07d765
#
_cell.length_a   1.000
_cell.length_b   1.000
_cell.length_c   1.000
_cell.angle_alpha   90.00
_cell.angle_beta   90.00
_cell.angle_gamma   90.00
#
_symmetry.space_group_name_H-M   'P 1'
#
loop_
_entity.id
_entity.type
_entity.pdbx_description
1 polymer ?
#
loop_
_entity_poly.entity_id
_entity_poly.type
_entity_poly.pdbx_seq_one_letter_code
_entity_poly.pdbx_strand_id
1 'polypeptide(L)'
;MIDLHTHSTFSDGSDSPTVLAKKAHDLGISAIALTDHDTTASHDEMAAACADLGIEHVAGLEVSLRENAFPKHHDGGTSPRNVHVLAYFVPLDPAHPLQAKLASLRHDRDVRNHELVTKLQELGFTDLTLDYLVTLAHNIDSIGRPHFAQAMFDLHPEIVGEKTDVTWNQIFVEWLGSEGRAYIPKTSMPVEEFVDAAKGSGTVFSIAHPLVNYLDTITSANIESTMPRVMASLRERGFAGVEAYYGSTNADVRALMVKLTRDAGMIPTGGSDYHGNYKQDVSLGFGRSGDLRVPNEILDEMKAAR
;
A
#
# COMPACT_ATOMS: atom_id res chain seq x y z
N MET A 1 17.10 -12.37 -4.18
CA MET A 1 15.68 -12.13 -3.83
C MET A 1 15.31 -10.70 -4.13
N ILE A 2 14.03 -10.41 -4.30
CA ILE A 2 13.50 -9.09 -4.63
C ILE A 2 12.49 -8.65 -3.58
N ASP A 3 12.22 -7.34 -3.50
CA ASP A 3 11.12 -6.77 -2.71
C ASP A 3 10.33 -5.77 -3.58
N LEU A 4 9.09 -6.11 -3.88
CA LEU A 4 8.27 -5.33 -4.83
C LEU A 4 7.15 -4.52 -4.15
N HIS A 5 7.21 -4.34 -2.82
CA HIS A 5 6.25 -3.54 -2.08
C HIS A 5 6.94 -2.85 -0.90
N THR A 6 7.32 -1.59 -1.10
CA THR A 6 8.04 -0.77 -0.10
C THR A 6 7.59 0.68 -0.16
N HIS A 7 7.64 1.37 0.98
CA HIS A 7 7.22 2.77 1.14
C HIS A 7 8.37 3.63 1.64
N SER A 8 8.42 4.87 1.16
CA SER A 8 9.40 5.87 1.56
C SER A 8 8.76 7.09 2.22
N THR A 9 9.59 8.08 2.57
CA THR A 9 9.14 9.38 3.09
C THR A 9 8.28 10.17 2.10
N PHE A 10 8.16 9.74 0.86
CA PHE A 10 7.24 10.34 -0.13
C PHE A 10 5.79 9.88 0.04
N SER A 11 5.53 8.90 0.90
CA SER A 11 4.19 8.54 1.37
C SER A 11 4.20 8.37 2.89
N ASP A 12 4.07 7.17 3.40
CA ASP A 12 3.97 6.86 4.82
C ASP A 12 5.04 5.88 5.31
N GLY A 13 6.16 5.81 4.60
CA GLY A 13 7.40 5.21 5.10
C GLY A 13 8.28 6.22 5.85
N SER A 14 9.19 5.74 6.67
CA SER A 14 10.11 6.58 7.45
C SER A 14 11.51 6.74 6.84
N ASP A 15 11.85 5.95 5.84
CA ASP A 15 13.14 6.00 5.16
C ASP A 15 13.03 6.78 3.84
N SER A 16 14.05 7.61 3.52
CA SER A 16 14.13 8.21 2.19
C SER A 16 14.43 7.13 1.13
N PRO A 17 14.13 7.37 -0.16
CA PRO A 17 14.46 6.43 -1.23
C PRO A 17 15.93 6.01 -1.23
N THR A 18 16.85 6.96 -1.00
CA THR A 18 18.30 6.68 -0.90
C THR A 18 18.64 5.75 0.27
N VAL A 19 18.04 5.97 1.45
CA VAL A 19 18.24 5.10 2.63
C VAL A 19 17.68 3.71 2.36
N LEU A 20 16.50 3.63 1.74
CA LEU A 20 15.85 2.38 1.40
C LEU A 20 16.68 1.55 0.39
N ALA A 21 17.20 2.18 -0.67
CA ALA A 21 18.09 1.54 -1.63
C ALA A 21 19.36 0.99 -0.96
N LYS A 22 19.97 1.78 -0.05
CA LYS A 22 21.14 1.31 0.70
C LYS A 22 20.82 0.11 1.59
N LYS A 23 19.71 0.13 2.32
CA LYS A 23 19.26 -1.03 3.13
C LYS A 23 19.03 -2.27 2.25
N ALA A 24 18.40 -2.11 1.09
CA ALA A 24 18.17 -3.19 0.14
C ALA A 24 19.51 -3.80 -0.35
N HIS A 25 20.48 -2.97 -0.69
CA HIS A 25 21.82 -3.41 -1.08
C HIS A 25 22.49 -4.22 0.05
N ASP A 26 22.49 -3.68 1.26
CA ASP A 26 23.15 -4.30 2.42
C ASP A 26 22.50 -5.66 2.79
N LEU A 27 21.24 -5.86 2.44
CA LEU A 27 20.48 -7.13 2.60
C LEU A 27 20.58 -8.08 1.39
N GLY A 28 21.30 -7.70 0.32
CA GLY A 28 21.44 -8.51 -0.89
C GLY A 28 20.16 -8.62 -1.73
N ILE A 29 19.27 -7.63 -1.65
CA ILE A 29 18.10 -7.51 -2.52
C ILE A 29 18.57 -7.08 -3.91
N SER A 30 18.26 -7.87 -4.93
CA SER A 30 18.73 -7.63 -6.32
C SER A 30 17.81 -6.69 -7.11
N ALA A 31 16.53 -6.59 -6.73
CA ALA A 31 15.59 -5.64 -7.31
C ALA A 31 14.59 -5.17 -6.25
N ILE A 32 14.22 -3.90 -6.34
CA ILE A 32 13.26 -3.28 -5.41
C ILE A 32 12.24 -2.43 -6.19
N ALA A 33 10.96 -2.55 -5.82
CA ALA A 33 9.95 -1.59 -6.25
C ALA A 33 9.64 -0.62 -5.11
N LEU A 34 9.74 0.68 -5.41
CA LEU A 34 9.19 1.71 -4.55
C LEU A 34 7.74 1.92 -4.96
N THR A 35 6.82 1.75 -3.99
CA THR A 35 5.38 1.75 -4.23
C THR A 35 4.65 2.75 -3.34
N ASP A 36 5.21 3.95 -3.22
CA ASP A 36 4.62 5.04 -2.45
C ASP A 36 3.15 5.30 -2.82
N HIS A 37 2.34 5.64 -1.84
CA HIS A 37 0.91 5.84 -2.02
C HIS A 37 0.58 7.03 -2.91
N ASP A 38 -0.13 6.76 -4.04
CA ASP A 38 -0.72 7.72 -4.97
C ASP A 38 0.30 8.72 -5.58
N THR A 39 1.61 8.42 -5.55
CA THR A 39 2.67 9.29 -6.06
C THR A 39 3.76 8.54 -6.80
N THR A 40 4.37 9.23 -7.76
CA THR A 40 5.59 8.78 -8.48
C THR A 40 6.78 9.71 -8.24
N ALA A 41 6.66 10.67 -7.31
CA ALA A 41 7.66 11.72 -7.11
C ALA A 41 8.99 11.22 -6.53
N SER A 42 9.01 10.04 -5.93
CA SER A 42 10.20 9.42 -5.31
C SER A 42 11.12 8.69 -6.30
N HIS A 43 10.66 8.45 -7.54
CA HIS A 43 11.36 7.53 -8.44
C HIS A 43 12.69 8.05 -8.98
N ASP A 44 12.86 9.36 -9.19
CA ASP A 44 14.13 9.92 -9.66
C ASP A 44 15.23 9.68 -8.61
N GLU A 45 14.95 9.94 -7.32
CA GLU A 45 15.88 9.68 -6.23
C GLU A 45 16.18 8.18 -6.11
N MET A 46 15.13 7.35 -6.13
CA MET A 46 15.28 5.89 -6.00
C MET A 46 16.07 5.29 -7.17
N ALA A 47 15.82 5.73 -8.40
CA ALA A 47 16.51 5.24 -9.57
C ALA A 47 18.01 5.60 -9.53
N ALA A 48 18.35 6.82 -9.13
CA ALA A 48 19.74 7.24 -8.97
C ALA A 48 20.46 6.40 -7.90
N ALA A 49 19.86 6.24 -6.72
CA ALA A 49 20.43 5.47 -5.62
C ALA A 49 20.60 3.97 -5.97
N CYS A 50 19.63 3.38 -6.64
CA CYS A 50 19.71 1.99 -7.09
C CYS A 50 20.78 1.77 -8.17
N ALA A 51 20.93 2.71 -9.10
CA ALA A 51 21.96 2.65 -10.15
C ALA A 51 23.37 2.65 -9.55
N ASP A 52 23.63 3.52 -8.56
CA ASP A 52 24.90 3.59 -7.86
C ASP A 52 25.25 2.31 -7.09
N LEU A 53 24.23 1.57 -6.65
CA LEU A 53 24.38 0.34 -5.86
C LEU A 53 24.24 -0.96 -6.68
N GLY A 54 23.95 -0.86 -7.98
CA GLY A 54 23.77 -2.02 -8.84
C GLY A 54 22.51 -2.84 -8.54
N ILE A 55 21.47 -2.19 -8.01
CA ILE A 55 20.14 -2.80 -7.73
C ILE A 55 19.20 -2.43 -8.89
N GLU A 56 18.37 -3.38 -9.33
CA GLU A 56 17.33 -3.06 -10.29
C GLU A 56 16.18 -2.31 -9.61
N HIS A 57 15.87 -1.10 -10.09
CA HIS A 57 14.72 -0.33 -9.64
C HIS A 57 13.50 -0.60 -10.52
N VAL A 58 12.37 -0.91 -9.89
CA VAL A 58 11.07 -1.04 -10.54
C VAL A 58 10.21 0.16 -10.16
N ALA A 59 9.87 1.01 -11.13
CA ALA A 59 8.98 2.14 -10.90
C ALA A 59 7.57 1.61 -10.64
N GLY A 60 7.07 1.80 -9.43
CA GLY A 60 5.76 1.33 -8.99
C GLY A 60 5.02 2.38 -8.17
N LEU A 61 3.81 2.07 -7.79
CA LEU A 61 3.05 2.79 -6.78
C LEU A 61 1.97 1.88 -6.18
N GLU A 62 1.53 2.20 -4.97
CA GLU A 62 0.34 1.62 -4.38
C GLU A 62 -0.78 2.65 -4.40
N VAL A 63 -1.91 2.31 -5.03
CA VAL A 63 -3.04 3.23 -5.17
C VAL A 63 -4.26 2.72 -4.43
N SER A 64 -4.95 3.63 -3.71
CA SER A 64 -6.22 3.32 -3.03
C SER A 64 -7.39 3.56 -3.98
N LEU A 65 -8.09 2.49 -4.39
CA LEU A 65 -9.16 2.52 -5.37
C LEU A 65 -10.47 1.95 -4.81
N ARG A 66 -11.58 2.27 -5.47
CA ARG A 66 -12.91 1.76 -5.15
C ARG A 66 -13.21 0.51 -5.96
N GLU A 67 -13.47 -0.59 -5.25
CA GLU A 67 -13.87 -1.88 -5.78
C GLU A 67 -15.39 -2.06 -5.67
N ASN A 68 -16.06 -2.28 -6.79
CA ASN A 68 -17.51 -2.45 -6.86
C ASN A 68 -17.94 -3.90 -7.12
N ALA A 69 -17.06 -4.73 -7.71
CA ALA A 69 -17.41 -6.12 -8.09
C ALA A 69 -17.52 -7.04 -6.86
N PHE A 70 -16.78 -6.73 -5.78
CA PHE A 70 -16.84 -7.44 -4.51
C PHE A 70 -17.09 -6.45 -3.37
N PRO A 71 -18.31 -5.92 -3.24
CA PRO A 71 -18.64 -4.92 -2.23
C PRO A 71 -18.56 -5.51 -0.81
N LYS A 72 -18.48 -4.62 0.19
CA LYS A 72 -18.69 -4.98 1.59
C LYS A 72 -20.17 -5.26 1.83
N HIS A 73 -20.44 -6.29 2.65
CA HIS A 73 -21.79 -6.59 3.13
C HIS A 73 -21.98 -6.06 4.55
N HIS A 74 -23.15 -5.48 4.83
CA HIS A 74 -23.56 -4.99 6.15
C HIS A 74 -25.08 -5.07 6.27
N ASP A 75 -25.61 -4.90 7.47
CA ASP A 75 -27.05 -5.09 7.78
C ASP A 75 -28.02 -4.22 6.93
N GLY A 76 -27.54 -3.11 6.40
CA GLY A 76 -28.31 -2.20 5.51
C GLY A 76 -28.14 -2.45 4.02
N GLY A 77 -27.38 -3.48 3.59
CA GLY A 77 -27.13 -3.75 2.17
C GLY A 77 -25.65 -3.96 1.83
N THR A 78 -25.20 -3.33 0.75
CA THR A 78 -23.81 -3.39 0.31
C THR A 78 -23.25 -1.99 0.07
N SER A 79 -21.95 -1.83 0.28
CA SER A 79 -21.21 -0.60 -0.08
C SER A 79 -19.94 -0.93 -0.83
N PRO A 80 -19.46 -0.02 -1.69
CA PRO A 80 -18.17 -0.20 -2.35
C PRO A 80 -17.06 -0.46 -1.32
N ARG A 81 -16.05 -1.20 -1.74
CA ARG A 81 -14.86 -1.51 -0.94
C ARG A 81 -13.70 -0.61 -1.38
N ASN A 82 -12.89 -0.14 -0.46
CA ASN A 82 -11.59 0.40 -0.80
C ASN A 82 -10.58 -0.75 -0.82
N VAL A 83 -9.82 -0.84 -1.91
CA VAL A 83 -8.74 -1.80 -2.09
C VAL A 83 -7.46 -1.06 -2.44
N HIS A 84 -6.34 -1.66 -2.10
CA HIS A 84 -5.05 -1.20 -2.58
C HIS A 84 -4.62 -2.01 -3.79
N VAL A 85 -4.10 -1.31 -4.78
CA VAL A 85 -3.62 -1.88 -6.04
C VAL A 85 -2.17 -1.47 -6.24
N LEU A 86 -1.30 -2.43 -6.46
CA LEU A 86 0.07 -2.20 -6.89
C LEU A 86 0.09 -2.05 -8.41
N ALA A 87 0.70 -0.97 -8.88
CA ALA A 87 0.95 -0.73 -10.28
C ALA A 87 2.48 -0.66 -10.50
N TYR A 88 2.98 -1.47 -11.41
CA TYR A 88 4.41 -1.57 -11.70
C TYR A 88 4.73 -1.10 -13.12
N PHE A 89 5.96 -0.65 -13.34
CA PHE A 89 6.42 -0.09 -14.62
C PHE A 89 5.56 1.10 -15.05
N VAL A 90 5.18 1.91 -14.08
CA VAL A 90 4.31 3.06 -14.30
C VAL A 90 5.00 4.14 -15.14
N PRO A 91 4.27 4.83 -16.03
CA PRO A 91 4.82 5.94 -16.79
C PRO A 91 5.11 7.12 -15.87
N LEU A 92 6.35 7.60 -15.89
CA LEU A 92 6.82 8.74 -15.10
C LEU A 92 6.67 10.08 -15.82
N ASP A 93 6.35 10.09 -17.13
CA ASP A 93 6.08 11.32 -17.89
C ASP A 93 4.89 12.09 -17.26
N PRO A 94 5.08 13.33 -16.78
CA PRO A 94 4.00 14.13 -16.20
C PRO A 94 2.81 14.38 -17.14
N ALA A 95 3.00 14.29 -18.46
CA ALA A 95 1.94 14.43 -19.44
C ALA A 95 1.09 13.16 -19.63
N HIS A 96 1.50 12.02 -19.06
CA HIS A 96 0.74 10.79 -19.20
C HIS A 96 -0.58 10.86 -18.42
N PRO A 97 -1.74 10.35 -18.97
CA PRO A 97 -3.05 10.42 -18.32
C PRO A 97 -3.08 9.87 -16.89
N LEU A 98 -2.28 8.86 -16.59
CA LEU A 98 -2.15 8.30 -15.24
C LEU A 98 -1.73 9.36 -14.21
N GLN A 99 -0.83 10.29 -14.56
CA GLN A 99 -0.36 11.33 -13.64
C GLN A 99 -1.49 12.30 -13.24
N ALA A 100 -2.41 12.60 -14.15
CA ALA A 100 -3.60 13.41 -13.83
C ALA A 100 -4.53 12.67 -12.84
N LYS A 101 -4.66 11.33 -12.94
CA LYS A 101 -5.42 10.52 -11.99
C LYS A 101 -4.77 10.51 -10.61
N LEU A 102 -3.45 10.38 -10.55
CA LEU A 102 -2.71 10.46 -9.29
C LEU A 102 -2.85 11.85 -8.64
N ALA A 103 -2.81 12.92 -9.42
CA ALA A 103 -3.03 14.27 -8.91
C ALA A 103 -4.43 14.43 -8.30
N SER A 104 -5.47 13.88 -8.94
CA SER A 104 -6.83 13.86 -8.38
C SER A 104 -6.91 13.11 -7.05
N LEU A 105 -6.28 11.93 -6.95
CA LEU A 105 -6.28 11.12 -5.72
C LEU A 105 -5.53 11.83 -4.58
N ARG A 106 -4.42 12.53 -4.87
CA ARG A 106 -3.71 13.34 -3.86
C ARG A 106 -4.55 14.51 -3.40
N HIS A 107 -5.25 15.20 -4.30
CA HIS A 107 -6.16 16.28 -3.93
C HIS A 107 -7.30 15.76 -3.01
N ASP A 108 -7.95 14.65 -3.35
CA ASP A 108 -8.99 14.05 -2.50
C ASP A 108 -8.44 13.63 -1.12
N ARG A 109 -7.19 13.18 -1.07
CA ARG A 109 -6.48 12.88 0.20
C ARG A 109 -6.24 14.12 1.02
N ASP A 110 -5.80 15.22 0.40
CA ASP A 110 -5.56 16.48 1.07
C ASP A 110 -6.85 17.04 1.69
N VAL A 111 -7.94 17.09 0.92
CA VAL A 111 -9.26 17.49 1.45
C VAL A 111 -9.65 16.64 2.65
N ARG A 112 -9.52 15.31 2.55
CA ARG A 112 -9.84 14.40 3.66
C ARG A 112 -8.94 14.62 4.88
N ASN A 113 -7.65 14.91 4.69
CA ASN A 113 -6.72 15.17 5.79
C ASN A 113 -7.12 16.44 6.57
N HIS A 114 -7.59 17.50 5.89
CA HIS A 114 -8.15 18.69 6.54
C HIS A 114 -9.40 18.36 7.38
N GLU A 115 -10.31 17.56 6.83
CA GLU A 115 -11.50 17.10 7.55
C GLU A 115 -11.13 16.24 8.76
N LEU A 116 -10.12 15.38 8.63
CA LEU A 116 -9.64 14.51 9.72
C LEU A 116 -9.00 15.33 10.85
N VAL A 117 -8.20 16.37 10.54
CA VAL A 117 -7.66 17.29 11.54
C VAL A 117 -8.81 17.94 12.31
N THR A 118 -9.78 18.52 11.60
CA THR A 118 -10.95 19.16 12.23
C THR A 118 -11.68 18.18 13.15
N LYS A 119 -11.92 16.96 12.68
CA LYS A 119 -12.61 15.92 13.44
C LYS A 119 -11.84 15.51 14.70
N LEU A 120 -10.53 15.36 14.61
CA LEU A 120 -9.68 15.02 15.75
C LEU A 120 -9.66 16.16 16.79
N GLN A 121 -9.58 17.41 16.33
CA GLN A 121 -9.67 18.58 17.24
C GLN A 121 -11.00 18.62 18.00
N GLU A 122 -12.13 18.33 17.34
CA GLU A 122 -13.45 18.18 17.98
C GLU A 122 -13.48 17.06 19.02
N LEU A 123 -12.66 16.02 18.84
CA LEU A 123 -12.55 14.87 19.74
C LEU A 123 -11.52 15.06 20.87
N GLY A 124 -10.90 16.24 20.96
CA GLY A 124 -10.01 16.63 22.07
C GLY A 124 -8.52 16.71 21.71
N PHE A 125 -8.13 16.39 20.47
CA PHE A 125 -6.73 16.51 20.00
C PHE A 125 -6.45 17.95 19.51
N THR A 126 -6.58 18.94 20.40
CA THR A 126 -6.67 20.37 20.05
C THR A 126 -5.43 20.94 19.38
N ASP A 127 -4.25 20.41 19.71
CA ASP A 127 -2.96 20.89 19.19
C ASP A 127 -2.51 20.16 17.92
N LEU A 128 -3.28 19.15 17.46
CA LEU A 128 -3.00 18.42 16.23
C LEU A 128 -3.38 19.31 15.04
N THR A 129 -2.40 19.74 14.26
CA THR A 129 -2.55 20.63 13.11
C THR A 129 -1.91 20.03 11.86
N LEU A 130 -2.28 20.51 10.67
CA LEU A 130 -1.60 20.13 9.44
C LEU A 130 -0.12 20.52 9.43
N ASP A 131 0.21 21.69 9.98
CA ASP A 131 1.60 22.14 10.10
C ASP A 131 2.44 21.17 10.92
N TYR A 132 1.89 20.63 12.02
CA TYR A 132 2.57 19.58 12.78
C TYR A 132 2.74 18.28 11.98
N LEU A 133 1.69 17.85 11.29
CA LEU A 133 1.74 16.66 10.45
C LEU A 133 2.79 16.76 9.33
N VAL A 134 2.96 17.96 8.74
CA VAL A 134 4.03 18.20 7.74
C VAL A 134 5.43 18.05 8.34
N THR A 135 5.61 18.31 9.65
CA THR A 135 6.91 18.07 10.32
C THR A 135 7.24 16.59 10.47
N LEU A 136 6.22 15.74 10.52
CA LEU A 136 6.36 14.28 10.60
C LEU A 136 6.46 13.63 9.22
N ALA A 137 5.74 14.17 8.27
CA ALA A 137 5.78 13.75 6.87
C ALA A 137 6.89 14.49 6.11
N HIS A 138 7.29 14.00 4.96
CA HIS A 138 8.28 14.68 4.13
C HIS A 138 7.73 15.99 3.50
N ASN A 139 6.44 15.97 3.14
CA ASN A 139 5.69 17.09 2.61
C ASN A 139 4.17 16.89 2.83
N ILE A 140 3.34 17.86 2.42
CA ILE A 140 1.88 17.77 2.61
C ILE A 140 1.24 16.60 1.86
N ASP A 141 1.74 16.26 0.67
CA ASP A 141 1.22 15.16 -0.15
C ASP A 141 1.55 13.78 0.44
N SER A 142 2.54 13.71 1.34
CA SER A 142 2.99 12.48 2.03
C SER A 142 2.17 12.15 3.27
N ILE A 143 1.29 13.03 3.74
CA ILE A 143 0.54 12.82 4.99
C ILE A 143 -0.40 11.62 4.84
N GLY A 144 -0.15 10.59 5.64
CA GLY A 144 -0.98 9.39 5.78
C GLY A 144 -1.41 9.15 7.23
N ARG A 145 -2.26 8.16 7.45
CA ARG A 145 -2.77 7.80 8.79
C ARG A 145 -1.66 7.52 9.82
N PRO A 146 -0.49 6.92 9.48
CA PRO A 146 0.60 6.76 10.44
C PRO A 146 1.11 8.08 11.02
N HIS A 147 1.13 9.18 10.24
CA HIS A 147 1.52 10.50 10.73
C HIS A 147 0.50 11.06 11.72
N PHE A 148 -0.80 10.84 11.48
CA PHE A 148 -1.85 11.19 12.45
C PHE A 148 -1.69 10.38 13.73
N ALA A 149 -1.46 9.06 13.64
CA ALA A 149 -1.22 8.22 14.82
C ALA A 149 -0.01 8.70 15.60
N GLN A 150 1.11 9.02 14.94
CA GLN A 150 2.29 9.57 15.59
C GLN A 150 2.00 10.91 16.28
N ALA A 151 1.31 11.83 15.59
CA ALA A 151 0.93 13.12 16.17
C ALA A 151 0.03 12.97 17.42
N MET A 152 -0.89 12.00 17.41
CA MET A 152 -1.74 11.71 18.57
C MET A 152 -0.92 11.27 19.77
N PHE A 153 0.10 10.41 19.60
CA PHE A 153 1.00 10.02 20.68
C PHE A 153 1.91 11.14 21.16
N ASP A 154 2.43 11.95 20.24
CA ASP A 154 3.37 13.02 20.56
C ASP A 154 2.72 14.17 21.31
N LEU A 155 1.48 14.54 20.93
CA LEU A 155 0.80 15.72 21.43
C LEU A 155 -0.20 15.41 22.55
N HIS A 156 -0.80 14.23 22.55
CA HIS A 156 -1.91 13.86 23.43
C HIS A 156 -1.78 12.47 24.05
N PRO A 157 -0.62 12.14 24.68
CA PRO A 157 -0.46 10.84 25.35
C PRO A 157 -1.50 10.62 26.48
N GLU A 158 -2.07 11.69 27.05
CA GLU A 158 -3.12 11.61 28.05
C GLU A 158 -4.44 11.04 27.52
N ILE A 159 -4.67 11.10 26.19
CA ILE A 159 -5.87 10.56 25.53
C ILE A 159 -5.62 9.10 25.04
N VAL A 160 -4.45 8.85 24.43
CA VAL A 160 -4.15 7.60 23.73
C VAL A 160 -3.20 6.66 24.50
N GLY A 161 -2.66 7.12 25.62
CA GLY A 161 -1.67 6.39 26.41
C GLY A 161 -0.25 6.50 25.85
N GLU A 162 0.67 5.73 26.43
CA GLU A 162 2.05 5.65 25.93
C GLU A 162 2.13 4.82 24.63
N LYS A 163 3.03 5.20 23.73
CA LYS A 163 3.25 4.48 22.47
C LYS A 163 3.90 3.13 22.72
N THR A 164 3.17 2.06 22.40
CA THR A 164 3.62 0.66 22.37
C THR A 164 3.08 0.02 21.09
N ASP A 165 3.53 -1.18 20.74
CA ASP A 165 2.98 -1.89 19.57
C ASP A 165 1.47 -2.14 19.72
N VAL A 166 1.00 -2.39 20.93
CA VAL A 166 -0.42 -2.62 21.23
C VAL A 166 -1.22 -1.33 21.03
N THR A 167 -0.81 -0.23 21.67
CA THR A 167 -1.51 1.06 21.58
C THR A 167 -1.41 1.65 20.19
N TRP A 168 -0.29 1.45 19.47
CA TRP A 168 -0.15 1.83 18.07
C TRP A 168 -1.22 1.18 17.19
N ASN A 169 -1.44 -0.14 17.33
CA ASN A 169 -2.48 -0.84 16.57
C ASN A 169 -3.89 -0.43 17.01
N GLN A 170 -4.09 -0.16 18.32
CA GLN A 170 -5.39 0.29 18.85
C GLN A 170 -5.84 1.63 18.27
N ILE A 171 -4.91 2.56 17.98
CA ILE A 171 -5.25 3.84 17.35
C ILE A 171 -5.99 3.64 16.02
N PHE A 172 -5.56 2.68 15.21
CA PHE A 172 -6.24 2.41 13.93
C PHE A 172 -7.62 1.77 14.13
N VAL A 173 -7.81 0.99 15.17
CA VAL A 173 -9.11 0.39 15.49
C VAL A 173 -10.06 1.44 16.08
N GLU A 174 -9.61 2.21 17.08
CA GLU A 174 -10.47 3.07 17.89
C GLU A 174 -10.70 4.45 17.27
N TRP A 175 -9.73 4.96 16.47
CA TRP A 175 -9.74 6.35 16.00
C TRP A 175 -9.74 6.49 14.48
N LEU A 176 -8.77 5.90 13.78
CA LEU A 176 -8.44 6.23 12.39
C LEU A 176 -8.94 5.23 11.35
N GLY A 177 -9.36 4.03 11.77
CA GLY A 177 -9.88 2.99 10.89
C GLY A 177 -11.33 3.22 10.47
N SER A 178 -11.88 2.34 9.65
CA SER A 178 -13.22 2.49 9.07
C SER A 178 -14.36 2.51 10.08
N GLU A 179 -14.15 1.94 11.26
CA GLU A 179 -15.09 1.94 12.38
C GLU A 179 -14.66 2.89 13.52
N GLY A 180 -13.56 3.63 13.30
CA GLY A 180 -12.96 4.50 14.30
C GLY A 180 -13.75 5.81 14.47
N ARG A 181 -13.61 6.42 15.66
CA ARG A 181 -14.32 7.65 16.07
C ARG A 181 -14.04 8.86 15.17
N ALA A 182 -12.82 8.93 14.59
CA ALA A 182 -12.42 10.01 13.70
C ALA A 182 -12.49 9.62 12.21
N TYR A 183 -13.15 8.52 11.87
CA TYR A 183 -13.23 8.07 10.49
C TYR A 183 -13.84 9.13 9.56
N ILE A 184 -13.13 9.44 8.49
CA ILE A 184 -13.61 10.24 7.36
C ILE A 184 -13.68 9.31 6.13
N PRO A 185 -14.84 9.18 5.47
CA PRO A 185 -14.98 8.35 4.29
C PRO A 185 -14.02 8.78 3.18
N LYS A 186 -13.42 7.80 2.51
CA LYS A 186 -12.59 8.08 1.32
C LYS A 186 -13.50 8.30 0.10
N THR A 187 -13.31 9.41 -0.60
CA THR A 187 -13.66 9.49 -2.02
C THR A 187 -12.56 8.77 -2.78
N SER A 188 -12.88 7.68 -3.43
CA SER A 188 -11.90 6.87 -4.16
C SER A 188 -12.34 6.63 -5.59
N MET A 189 -11.38 6.69 -6.52
CA MET A 189 -11.58 6.43 -7.94
C MET A 189 -11.93 4.96 -8.16
N PRO A 190 -12.86 4.60 -9.09
CA PRO A 190 -13.09 3.21 -9.45
C PRO A 190 -11.82 2.54 -10.00
N VAL A 191 -11.63 1.25 -9.69
CA VAL A 191 -10.51 0.44 -10.20
C VAL A 191 -10.41 0.53 -11.72
N GLU A 192 -11.54 0.43 -12.42
CA GLU A 192 -11.62 0.43 -13.89
C GLU A 192 -11.09 1.74 -14.48
N GLU A 193 -11.43 2.86 -13.86
CA GLU A 193 -11.01 4.19 -14.31
C GLU A 193 -9.49 4.38 -14.24
N PHE A 194 -8.86 3.85 -13.18
CA PHE A 194 -7.42 3.91 -13.01
C PHE A 194 -6.67 2.98 -13.98
N VAL A 195 -7.17 1.74 -14.15
CA VAL A 195 -6.62 0.77 -15.09
C VAL A 195 -6.71 1.28 -16.53
N ASP A 196 -7.84 1.86 -16.91
CA ASP A 196 -8.01 2.45 -18.24
C ASP A 196 -7.06 3.62 -18.51
N ALA A 197 -6.75 4.43 -17.51
CA ALA A 197 -5.80 5.55 -17.65
C ALA A 197 -4.36 5.09 -17.93
N ALA A 198 -3.99 3.88 -17.55
CA ALA A 198 -2.68 3.29 -17.82
C ALA A 198 -2.65 2.37 -19.05
N LYS A 199 -3.76 2.24 -19.76
CA LYS A 199 -3.86 1.31 -20.90
C LYS A 199 -2.85 1.62 -21.99
N GLY A 200 -2.11 0.59 -22.40
CA GLY A 200 -1.08 0.71 -23.45
C GLY A 200 0.27 1.28 -22.98
N SER A 201 0.43 1.59 -21.67
CA SER A 201 1.70 2.07 -21.11
C SER A 201 2.69 0.95 -20.74
N GLY A 202 2.25 -0.31 -20.74
CA GLY A 202 3.02 -1.44 -20.21
C GLY A 202 2.99 -1.54 -18.68
N THR A 203 2.06 -0.83 -18.01
CA THR A 203 1.85 -0.97 -16.57
C THR A 203 1.26 -2.33 -16.24
N VAL A 204 1.83 -2.99 -15.25
CA VAL A 204 1.39 -4.29 -14.72
C VAL A 204 0.67 -4.08 -13.39
N PHE A 205 -0.59 -4.47 -13.31
CA PHE A 205 -1.41 -4.35 -12.10
C PHE A 205 -1.43 -5.62 -11.28
N SER A 206 -1.29 -5.48 -9.96
CA SER A 206 -1.44 -6.53 -8.97
C SER A 206 -2.32 -6.05 -7.81
N ILE A 207 -3.24 -6.88 -7.35
CA ILE A 207 -3.98 -6.53 -6.13
C ILE A 207 -3.04 -6.67 -4.92
N ALA A 208 -2.88 -5.60 -4.14
CA ALA A 208 -2.07 -5.57 -2.92
C ALA A 208 -2.75 -6.38 -1.80
N HIS A 209 -1.98 -7.04 -0.95
CA HIS A 209 -2.41 -7.73 0.29
C HIS A 209 -3.90 -8.13 0.29
N PRO A 210 -4.34 -9.01 -0.64
CA PRO A 210 -5.76 -9.27 -0.91
C PRO A 210 -6.53 -9.79 0.32
N LEU A 211 -5.87 -10.51 1.22
CA LEU A 211 -6.53 -10.98 2.46
C LEU A 211 -6.86 -9.84 3.42
N VAL A 212 -6.15 -8.71 3.34
CA VAL A 212 -6.47 -7.49 4.09
C VAL A 212 -7.60 -6.72 3.40
N ASN A 213 -7.51 -6.57 2.09
CA ASN A 213 -8.53 -5.87 1.29
C ASN A 213 -9.92 -6.52 1.39
N TYR A 214 -9.97 -7.85 1.50
CA TYR A 214 -11.21 -8.64 1.52
C TYR A 214 -11.45 -9.35 2.85
N LEU A 215 -10.88 -8.85 3.97
CA LEU A 215 -10.91 -9.49 5.29
C LEU A 215 -12.32 -9.80 5.81
N ASP A 216 -13.31 -8.97 5.48
CA ASP A 216 -14.72 -9.19 5.84
C ASP A 216 -15.41 -10.27 5.00
N THR A 217 -14.83 -10.66 3.86
CA THR A 217 -15.39 -11.64 2.93
C THR A 217 -14.57 -12.92 2.91
N ILE A 218 -13.23 -12.84 3.06
CA ILE A 218 -12.31 -13.97 2.97
C ILE A 218 -11.77 -14.31 4.37
N THR A 219 -12.01 -15.53 4.78
CA THR A 219 -11.51 -16.10 6.03
C THR A 219 -10.64 -17.32 5.73
N SER A 220 -9.90 -17.81 6.72
CA SER A 220 -9.14 -19.06 6.58
C SER A 220 -10.01 -20.26 6.18
N ALA A 221 -11.31 -20.23 6.54
CA ALA A 221 -12.24 -21.30 6.21
C ALA A 221 -12.76 -21.26 4.76
N ASN A 222 -12.73 -20.12 4.07
CA ASN A 222 -13.30 -19.96 2.73
C ASN A 222 -12.33 -19.42 1.68
N ILE A 223 -11.06 -19.25 2.02
CA ILE A 223 -10.04 -18.69 1.11
C ILE A 223 -9.95 -19.47 -0.21
N GLU A 224 -9.96 -20.81 -0.16
CA GLU A 224 -9.86 -21.68 -1.33
C GLU A 224 -11.06 -21.58 -2.27
N SER A 225 -12.23 -21.25 -1.76
CA SER A 225 -13.45 -21.12 -2.56
C SER A 225 -13.71 -19.68 -3.04
N THR A 226 -13.24 -18.68 -2.29
CA THR A 226 -13.56 -17.27 -2.55
C THR A 226 -12.48 -16.59 -3.38
N MET A 227 -11.19 -16.80 -3.06
CA MET A 227 -10.09 -16.17 -3.80
C MET A 227 -10.08 -16.46 -5.31
N PRO A 228 -10.34 -17.67 -5.80
CA PRO A 228 -10.40 -17.93 -7.24
C PRO A 228 -11.45 -17.07 -7.97
N ARG A 229 -12.57 -16.76 -7.33
CA ARG A 229 -13.63 -15.89 -7.91
C ARG A 229 -13.16 -14.44 -7.96
N VAL A 230 -12.49 -13.95 -6.92
CA VAL A 230 -11.88 -12.62 -6.90
C VAL A 230 -10.82 -12.52 -7.99
N MET A 231 -9.91 -13.48 -8.07
CA MET A 231 -8.83 -13.54 -9.08
C MET A 231 -9.39 -13.56 -10.51
N ALA A 232 -10.42 -14.35 -10.79
CA ALA A 232 -11.06 -14.39 -12.11
C ALA A 232 -11.59 -13.01 -12.52
N SER A 233 -12.30 -12.33 -11.61
CA SER A 233 -12.81 -10.99 -11.86
C SER A 233 -11.68 -9.95 -12.02
N LEU A 234 -10.62 -10.01 -11.24
CA LEU A 234 -9.46 -9.12 -11.38
C LEU A 234 -8.79 -9.31 -12.75
N ARG A 235 -8.59 -10.56 -13.17
CA ARG A 235 -7.98 -10.89 -14.46
C ARG A 235 -8.81 -10.36 -15.64
N GLU A 236 -10.15 -10.49 -15.60
CA GLU A 236 -11.05 -9.93 -16.61
C GLU A 236 -10.94 -8.40 -16.73
N ARG A 237 -10.56 -7.73 -15.64
CA ARG A 237 -10.35 -6.28 -15.55
C ARG A 237 -8.92 -5.84 -15.82
N GLY A 238 -8.03 -6.74 -16.30
CA GLY A 238 -6.69 -6.41 -16.74
C GLY A 238 -5.59 -6.53 -15.68
N PHE A 239 -5.88 -7.15 -14.53
CA PHE A 239 -4.83 -7.46 -13.55
C PHE A 239 -4.02 -8.66 -14.00
N ALA A 240 -2.70 -8.51 -14.00
CA ALA A 240 -1.78 -9.61 -14.27
C ALA A 240 -1.35 -10.35 -12.99
N GLY A 241 -1.37 -9.69 -11.84
CA GLY A 241 -0.83 -10.21 -10.60
C GLY A 241 -1.76 -10.15 -9.39
N VAL A 242 -1.34 -10.92 -8.37
CA VAL A 242 -1.91 -10.93 -7.01
C VAL A 242 -0.74 -10.96 -6.05
N GLU A 243 -0.72 -10.09 -5.05
CA GLU A 243 0.31 -10.13 -4.02
C GLU A 243 0.12 -11.36 -3.11
N ALA A 244 0.71 -12.46 -3.54
CA ALA A 244 0.65 -13.75 -2.86
C ALA A 244 1.80 -13.91 -1.84
N TYR A 245 2.98 -13.35 -2.15
CA TYR A 245 4.12 -13.26 -1.24
C TYR A 245 4.00 -12.00 -0.39
N TYR A 246 3.01 -11.94 0.50
CA TYR A 246 2.81 -10.77 1.38
C TYR A 246 3.55 -10.94 2.71
N GLY A 247 4.33 -9.91 3.08
CA GLY A 247 5.22 -9.93 4.24
C GLY A 247 4.56 -10.13 5.60
N SER A 248 3.27 -9.82 5.74
CA SER A 248 2.53 -9.97 7.01
C SER A 248 1.69 -11.25 7.10
N THR A 249 1.74 -12.15 6.12
CA THR A 249 1.10 -13.46 6.19
C THR A 249 2.10 -14.56 6.58
N ASN A 250 1.62 -15.65 7.19
CA ASN A 250 2.46 -16.80 7.51
C ASN A 250 2.80 -17.63 6.25
N ALA A 251 3.79 -18.53 6.36
CA ALA A 251 4.30 -19.31 5.25
C ALA A 251 3.24 -20.21 4.58
N ASP A 252 2.34 -20.82 5.36
CA ASP A 252 1.31 -21.73 4.83
C ASP A 252 0.28 -20.96 3.99
N VAL A 253 -0.15 -19.79 4.49
CA VAL A 253 -1.07 -18.90 3.77
C VAL A 253 -0.41 -18.36 2.51
N ARG A 254 0.88 -17.97 2.55
CA ARG A 254 1.63 -17.56 1.35
C ARG A 254 1.69 -18.67 0.32
N ALA A 255 2.02 -19.90 0.74
CA ALA A 255 2.08 -21.06 -0.18
C ALA A 255 0.72 -21.34 -0.83
N LEU A 256 -0.37 -21.26 -0.06
CA LEU A 256 -1.73 -21.39 -0.59
C LEU A 256 -2.05 -20.27 -1.59
N MET A 257 -1.76 -19.00 -1.26
CA MET A 257 -2.01 -17.88 -2.14
C MET A 257 -1.22 -17.97 -3.45
N VAL A 258 0.05 -18.38 -3.39
CA VAL A 258 0.88 -18.63 -4.58
C VAL A 258 0.24 -19.71 -5.45
N LYS A 259 -0.18 -20.83 -4.87
CA LYS A 259 -0.86 -21.90 -5.60
C LYS A 259 -2.14 -21.39 -6.27
N LEU A 260 -3.02 -20.73 -5.55
CA LEU A 260 -4.29 -20.23 -6.09
C LEU A 260 -4.07 -19.19 -7.21
N THR A 261 -3.05 -18.32 -7.05
CA THR A 261 -2.67 -17.34 -8.06
C THR A 261 -2.18 -18.01 -9.34
N ARG A 262 -1.32 -19.02 -9.22
CA ARG A 262 -0.85 -19.82 -10.37
C ARG A 262 -1.98 -20.59 -11.04
N ASP A 263 -2.86 -21.22 -10.27
CA ASP A 263 -4.04 -21.92 -10.80
C ASP A 263 -4.98 -20.99 -11.58
N ALA A 264 -5.06 -19.70 -11.17
CA ALA A 264 -5.80 -18.67 -11.89
C ALA A 264 -5.08 -18.12 -13.14
N GLY A 265 -3.86 -18.58 -13.44
CA GLY A 265 -3.05 -18.10 -14.55
C GLY A 265 -2.57 -16.65 -14.35
N MET A 266 -2.34 -16.23 -13.09
CA MET A 266 -1.85 -14.92 -12.71
C MET A 266 -0.45 -15.01 -12.08
N ILE A 267 0.23 -13.87 -11.98
CA ILE A 267 1.58 -13.74 -11.42
C ILE A 267 1.47 -13.55 -9.90
N PRO A 268 2.09 -14.43 -9.08
CA PRO A 268 2.15 -14.25 -7.64
C PRO A 268 3.20 -13.20 -7.27
N THR A 269 2.84 -11.93 -7.31
CA THR A 269 3.73 -10.83 -6.90
C THR A 269 3.94 -10.83 -5.38
N GLY A 270 4.81 -9.95 -4.89
CA GLY A 270 4.98 -9.85 -3.46
C GLY A 270 6.05 -8.88 -3.01
N GLY A 271 5.98 -8.54 -1.74
CA GLY A 271 6.91 -7.67 -1.06
C GLY A 271 6.68 -7.65 0.43
N SER A 272 7.55 -6.92 1.13
CA SER A 272 7.49 -6.83 2.58
C SER A 272 6.38 -5.90 3.07
N ASP A 273 5.97 -4.93 2.28
CA ASP A 273 5.12 -3.80 2.68
C ASP A 273 5.82 -2.99 3.81
N TYR A 274 7.13 -2.78 3.61
CA TYR A 274 8.02 -2.10 4.56
C TYR A 274 7.71 -0.60 4.65
N HIS A 275 7.58 -0.09 5.89
CA HIS A 275 7.35 1.32 6.20
C HIS A 275 8.37 1.90 7.20
N GLY A 276 9.47 1.18 7.45
CA GLY A 276 10.45 1.60 8.44
C GLY A 276 9.88 1.64 9.86
N ASN A 277 10.07 2.77 10.53
CA ASN A 277 9.68 2.94 11.94
C ASN A 277 8.17 2.93 12.19
N TYR A 278 7.33 3.03 11.14
CA TYR A 278 5.87 2.96 11.27
C TYR A 278 5.33 1.52 11.25
N LYS A 279 6.15 0.55 10.79
CA LYS A 279 5.88 -0.90 10.90
C LYS A 279 7.13 -1.62 11.38
N GLN A 280 7.50 -1.43 12.65
CA GLN A 280 8.78 -1.92 13.22
C GLN A 280 8.90 -3.45 13.21
N ASP A 281 7.79 -4.16 13.18
CA ASP A 281 7.71 -5.61 13.11
C ASP A 281 7.83 -6.17 11.67
N VAL A 282 8.02 -5.30 10.66
CA VAL A 282 8.20 -5.68 9.26
C VAL A 282 9.63 -5.36 8.80
N SER A 283 10.38 -6.37 8.44
CA SER A 283 11.75 -6.23 7.92
C SER A 283 11.75 -6.18 6.39
N LEU A 284 12.51 -5.24 5.81
CA LEU A 284 12.71 -5.10 4.37
C LEU A 284 13.19 -6.43 3.77
N GLY A 285 12.50 -6.90 2.73
CA GLY A 285 12.79 -8.17 2.03
C GLY A 285 12.40 -9.44 2.78
N PHE A 286 12.13 -9.35 4.09
CA PHE A 286 11.92 -10.54 4.94
C PHE A 286 10.53 -10.60 5.59
N GLY A 287 9.79 -9.50 5.57
CA GLY A 287 8.45 -9.43 6.16
C GLY A 287 8.46 -9.50 7.69
N ARG A 288 7.28 -9.75 8.26
CA ARG A 288 7.05 -9.76 9.72
C ARG A 288 7.71 -10.95 10.43
N SER A 289 7.67 -12.12 9.80
CA SER A 289 8.22 -13.36 10.39
C SER A 289 9.68 -13.62 10.03
N GLY A 290 10.31 -12.76 9.22
CA GLY A 290 11.68 -12.93 8.75
C GLY A 290 11.88 -14.03 7.70
N ASP A 291 10.79 -14.62 7.21
CA ASP A 291 10.79 -15.79 6.32
C ASP A 291 10.26 -15.51 4.90
N LEU A 292 9.89 -14.26 4.61
CA LEU A 292 9.50 -13.86 3.26
C LEU A 292 10.69 -14.03 2.30
N ARG A 293 10.43 -14.61 1.15
CA ARG A 293 11.40 -14.69 0.03
C ARG A 293 10.61 -14.60 -1.27
N VAL A 294 10.67 -13.44 -1.92
CA VAL A 294 10.09 -13.27 -3.26
C VAL A 294 11.12 -13.72 -4.29
N PRO A 295 10.81 -14.72 -5.12
CA PRO A 295 11.72 -15.22 -6.15
C PRO A 295 12.01 -14.19 -7.26
N ASN A 296 13.23 -14.16 -7.78
CA ASN A 296 13.63 -13.22 -8.84
C ASN A 296 12.81 -13.42 -10.14
N GLU A 297 12.42 -14.65 -10.41
CA GLU A 297 11.66 -15.06 -11.60
C GLU A 297 10.31 -14.32 -11.70
N ILE A 298 9.75 -13.88 -10.58
CA ILE A 298 8.51 -13.09 -10.56
C ILE A 298 8.69 -11.77 -11.32
N LEU A 299 9.84 -11.11 -11.16
CA LEU A 299 10.12 -9.87 -11.89
C LEU A 299 10.24 -10.13 -13.41
N ASP A 300 10.83 -11.24 -13.81
CA ASP A 300 10.95 -11.61 -15.23
C ASP A 300 9.57 -11.89 -15.84
N GLU A 301 8.68 -12.58 -15.10
CA GLU A 301 7.29 -12.79 -15.51
C GLU A 301 6.52 -11.48 -15.65
N MET A 302 6.71 -10.55 -14.71
CA MET A 302 6.09 -9.22 -14.77
C MET A 302 6.59 -8.42 -15.97
N LYS A 303 7.88 -8.48 -16.29
CA LYS A 303 8.45 -7.85 -17.50
C LYS A 303 7.86 -8.43 -18.78
N ALA A 304 7.60 -9.74 -18.81
CA ALA A 304 6.99 -10.40 -19.97
C ALA A 304 5.48 -10.10 -20.14
N ALA A 305 4.82 -9.60 -19.10
CA ALA A 305 3.38 -9.24 -19.08
C ALA A 305 3.09 -7.78 -19.47
N ARG A 306 4.11 -6.99 -19.76
CA ARG A 306 4.02 -5.55 -20.09
C ARG A 306 3.39 -5.30 -21.46
#